data_3077091c52b0cd2bc61ee57c96799a1b
#
_entry.id   3077091c52b0cd2bc61ee57c96799a1b
#
_cell.length_a   1.000
_cell.length_b   1.000
_cell.length_c   1.000
_cell.angle_alpha   90.00
_cell.angle_beta   90.00
_cell.angle_gamma   90.00
#
_symmetry.space_group_name_H-M   'P 1'
#
loop_
_entity.id
_entity.type
_entity.pdbx_description
1 polymer ?
#
loop_
_entity_poly.entity_id
_entity_poly.type
_entity_poly.pdbx_seq_one_letter_code
_entity_poly.pdbx_strand_id
1 'polypeptide(L)'
;SGMNCKSLRKNAVDEMLENVGLFDVRDRYANKLSGGMKRRLGIAQALIHHPKVIIVDEPTTGLDPEERIRFRNLLSEVSENDVTIILSTHIVGDISSTCNCMALMNKGEVSFYGSPQDMLRQAEGKVWRIRVTSDELHEVDKLYPVISTIPSGTGWEVQVVADEVQGYDAESYPPNLEHAY
;
A
#
# COMPACT_ATOMS: atom_id res chain seq x y z
N SER A 1 25.51 -17.53 10.13
CA SER A 1 25.62 -18.62 11.05
C SER A 1 25.01 -19.92 10.50
N GLY A 2 25.66 -21.03 10.60
CA GLY A 2 25.14 -22.26 11.04
C GLY A 2 24.60 -23.31 10.10
N MET A 3 24.32 -23.11 8.84
CA MET A 3 24.02 -24.27 7.97
C MET A 3 25.31 -24.85 7.41
N ASN A 4 25.88 -25.78 8.17
CA ASN A 4 27.24 -26.34 7.86
C ASN A 4 27.21 -27.44 6.79
N CYS A 5 26.04 -27.94 6.36
CA CYS A 5 25.94 -28.97 5.34
C CYS A 5 25.40 -28.37 4.01
N LYS A 6 26.08 -28.64 2.90
CA LYS A 6 25.70 -28.16 1.55
C LYS A 6 24.31 -28.59 1.16
N SER A 7 23.86 -29.79 1.55
CA SER A 7 22.52 -30.30 1.27
C SER A 7 21.45 -29.55 2.07
N LEU A 8 21.67 -29.25 3.35
CA LEU A 8 20.73 -28.50 4.17
C LEU A 8 20.53 -27.07 3.63
N ARG A 9 21.62 -26.42 3.21
CA ARG A 9 21.54 -25.10 2.56
C ARG A 9 20.75 -25.14 1.26
N LYS A 10 20.96 -26.17 0.44
CA LYS A 10 20.24 -26.30 -0.81
C LYS A 10 18.74 -26.49 -0.55
N ASN A 11 18.36 -27.37 0.35
CA ASN A 11 16.95 -27.61 0.67
C ASN A 11 16.26 -26.36 1.20
N ALA A 12 16.92 -25.60 2.10
CA ALA A 12 16.36 -24.33 2.61
C ALA A 12 16.21 -23.27 1.50
N VAL A 13 17.14 -23.21 0.54
CA VAL A 13 17.02 -22.31 -0.61
C VAL A 13 15.88 -22.74 -1.53
N ASP A 14 15.77 -24.03 -1.86
CA ASP A 14 14.74 -24.57 -2.73
C ASP A 14 13.35 -24.31 -2.10
N GLU A 15 13.17 -24.57 -0.81
CA GLU A 15 11.95 -24.28 -0.06
C GLU A 15 11.59 -22.78 -0.08
N MET A 16 12.54 -21.89 0.16
CA MET A 16 12.29 -20.45 0.10
C MET A 16 11.92 -19.99 -1.32
N LEU A 17 12.53 -20.56 -2.34
CA LEU A 17 12.19 -20.23 -3.72
C LEU A 17 10.81 -20.76 -4.12
N GLU A 18 10.37 -21.90 -3.59
CA GLU A 18 9.00 -22.38 -3.74
C GLU A 18 8.00 -21.42 -3.08
N ASN A 19 8.24 -21.04 -1.84
CA ASN A 19 7.37 -20.13 -1.07
C ASN A 19 7.17 -18.77 -1.76
N VAL A 20 8.18 -18.26 -2.45
CA VAL A 20 8.07 -16.99 -3.19
C VAL A 20 7.72 -17.17 -4.69
N GLY A 21 7.43 -18.39 -5.15
CA GLY A 21 7.07 -18.71 -6.52
C GLY A 21 8.18 -18.43 -7.53
N LEU A 22 9.44 -18.75 -7.18
CA LEU A 22 10.62 -18.57 -8.04
C LEU A 22 11.37 -19.88 -8.32
N PHE A 23 10.89 -21.02 -7.85
CA PHE A 23 11.58 -22.29 -8.00
C PHE A 23 11.85 -22.67 -9.46
N ASP A 24 10.89 -22.47 -10.36
CA ASP A 24 11.01 -22.81 -11.79
C ASP A 24 12.07 -21.97 -12.52
N VAL A 25 12.46 -20.84 -11.93
CA VAL A 25 13.45 -19.92 -12.51
C VAL A 25 14.74 -19.83 -11.70
N ARG A 26 14.96 -20.77 -10.75
CA ARG A 26 16.09 -20.77 -9.83
C ARG A 26 17.48 -20.77 -10.49
N ASP A 27 17.55 -21.30 -11.70
CA ASP A 27 18.80 -21.36 -12.48
C ASP A 27 19.04 -20.11 -13.34
N ARG A 28 18.09 -19.14 -13.33
CA ARG A 28 18.27 -17.88 -14.07
C ARG A 28 19.17 -16.92 -13.30
N TYR A 29 20.01 -16.21 -14.03
CA TYR A 29 20.79 -15.12 -13.46
C TYR A 29 19.87 -14.01 -12.93
N ALA A 30 20.19 -13.43 -11.77
CA ALA A 30 19.38 -12.39 -11.13
C ALA A 30 19.14 -11.15 -12.01
N ASN A 31 20.05 -10.82 -12.92
CA ASN A 31 19.88 -9.73 -13.89
C ASN A 31 18.83 -10.01 -14.98
N LYS A 32 18.42 -11.27 -15.14
CA LYS A 32 17.38 -11.71 -16.09
C LYS A 32 15.99 -11.85 -15.45
N LEU A 33 15.88 -11.59 -14.16
CA LEU A 33 14.60 -11.57 -13.42
C LEU A 33 13.87 -10.25 -13.65
N SER A 34 12.52 -10.30 -13.68
CA SER A 34 11.68 -9.10 -13.67
C SER A 34 11.85 -8.30 -12.36
N GLY A 35 11.32 -7.07 -12.32
CA GLY A 35 11.30 -6.26 -11.09
C GLY A 35 10.60 -6.98 -9.94
N GLY A 36 9.41 -7.53 -10.18
CA GLY A 36 8.65 -8.29 -9.20
C GLY A 36 9.37 -9.58 -8.74
N MET A 37 9.98 -10.32 -9.67
CA MET A 37 10.81 -11.48 -9.33
C MET A 37 11.99 -11.12 -8.45
N LYS A 38 12.69 -10.03 -8.72
CA LYS A 38 13.81 -9.54 -7.88
C LYS A 38 13.34 -9.19 -6.47
N ARG A 39 12.18 -8.55 -6.32
CA ARG A 39 11.61 -8.22 -5.01
C ARG A 39 11.23 -9.47 -4.22
N ARG A 40 10.59 -10.45 -4.85
CA ARG A 40 10.28 -11.74 -4.23
C ARG A 40 11.55 -12.51 -3.83
N LEU A 41 12.60 -12.45 -4.65
CA LEU A 41 13.90 -12.99 -4.28
C LEU A 41 14.51 -12.29 -3.06
N GLY A 42 14.36 -10.97 -2.94
CA GLY A 42 14.79 -10.21 -1.76
C GLY A 42 14.05 -10.67 -0.49
N ILE A 43 12.74 -10.93 -0.55
CA ILE A 43 11.98 -11.49 0.57
C ILE A 43 12.48 -12.90 0.92
N ALA A 44 12.68 -13.79 -0.05
CA ALA A 44 13.24 -15.12 0.17
C ALA A 44 14.60 -15.04 0.88
N GLN A 45 15.46 -14.12 0.47
CA GLN A 45 16.75 -13.88 1.09
C GLN A 45 16.62 -13.38 2.54
N ALA A 46 15.66 -12.52 2.83
CA ALA A 46 15.40 -12.02 4.18
C ALA A 46 14.87 -13.13 5.09
N LEU A 47 14.02 -14.02 4.56
CA LEU A 47 13.33 -15.07 5.32
C LEU A 47 14.21 -16.30 5.62
N ILE A 48 15.26 -16.58 4.84
CA ILE A 48 16.03 -17.83 4.90
C ILE A 48 16.65 -18.13 6.29
N HIS A 49 16.76 -17.13 7.14
CA HIS A 49 17.26 -17.25 8.51
C HIS A 49 16.15 -17.20 9.57
N HIS A 50 14.89 -17.33 9.18
CA HIS A 50 13.72 -17.30 10.06
C HIS A 50 13.73 -16.07 11.01
N PRO A 51 13.80 -14.84 10.47
CA PRO A 51 13.83 -13.64 11.31
C PRO A 51 12.46 -13.44 11.99
N LYS A 52 12.49 -12.79 13.14
CA LYS A 52 11.27 -12.33 13.83
C LYS A 52 10.72 -11.02 13.28
N VAL A 53 11.57 -10.21 12.64
CA VAL A 53 11.22 -8.89 12.11
C VAL A 53 11.84 -8.73 10.72
N ILE A 54 11.05 -8.25 9.79
CA ILE A 54 11.48 -7.84 8.44
C ILE A 54 11.13 -6.37 8.25
N ILE A 55 12.06 -5.60 7.70
CA ILE A 55 11.84 -4.21 7.31
C ILE A 55 11.92 -4.12 5.79
N VAL A 56 10.89 -3.58 5.17
CA VAL A 56 10.76 -3.49 3.71
C VAL A 56 10.44 -2.04 3.33
N ASP A 57 11.29 -1.46 2.51
CA ASP A 57 11.15 -0.08 2.05
C ASP A 57 10.56 -0.05 0.63
N GLU A 58 9.40 0.64 0.48
CA GLU A 58 8.69 0.84 -0.78
C GLU A 58 8.57 -0.43 -1.66
N PRO A 59 8.05 -1.56 -1.12
CA PRO A 59 8.17 -2.85 -1.77
C PRO A 59 7.42 -2.98 -3.10
N THR A 60 6.35 -2.24 -3.31
CA THR A 60 5.47 -2.34 -4.48
C THR A 60 5.70 -1.25 -5.53
N THR A 61 6.54 -0.27 -5.24
CA THR A 61 6.85 0.82 -6.16
C THR A 61 7.43 0.31 -7.48
N GLY A 62 6.82 0.71 -8.61
CA GLY A 62 7.23 0.29 -9.95
C GLY A 62 6.86 -1.14 -10.33
N LEU A 63 6.04 -1.82 -9.54
CA LEU A 63 5.41 -3.08 -9.92
C LEU A 63 4.12 -2.81 -10.72
N ASP A 64 3.84 -3.69 -11.68
CA ASP A 64 2.54 -3.73 -12.31
C ASP A 64 1.44 -4.20 -11.33
N PRO A 65 0.15 -3.98 -11.62
CA PRO A 65 -0.94 -4.31 -10.70
C PRO A 65 -0.98 -5.79 -10.28
N GLU A 66 -0.67 -6.71 -11.20
CA GLU A 66 -0.69 -8.15 -10.92
C GLU A 66 0.45 -8.55 -9.97
N GLU A 67 1.67 -8.08 -10.23
CA GLU A 67 2.83 -8.34 -9.36
C GLU A 67 2.66 -7.68 -7.99
N ARG A 68 1.98 -6.53 -7.90
CA ARG A 68 1.64 -5.88 -6.63
C ARG A 68 0.71 -6.76 -5.79
N ILE A 69 -0.34 -7.32 -6.39
CA ILE A 69 -1.25 -8.23 -5.70
C ILE A 69 -0.50 -9.47 -5.21
N ARG A 70 0.31 -10.09 -6.06
CA ARG A 70 1.13 -11.26 -5.69
C ARG A 70 2.06 -10.95 -4.52
N PHE A 71 2.69 -9.79 -4.55
CA PHE A 71 3.61 -9.38 -3.50
C PHE A 71 2.90 -9.14 -2.15
N ARG A 72 1.73 -8.51 -2.16
CA ARG A 72 0.90 -8.33 -0.95
C ARG A 72 0.47 -9.67 -0.35
N ASN A 73 0.01 -10.60 -1.18
CA ASN A 73 -0.37 -11.93 -0.73
C ASN A 73 0.81 -12.64 -0.06
N LEU A 74 2.00 -12.56 -0.66
CA LEU A 74 3.23 -13.10 -0.07
C LEU A 74 3.54 -12.49 1.31
N LEU A 75 3.41 -11.16 1.46
CA LEU A 75 3.62 -10.52 2.76
C LEU A 75 2.60 -10.97 3.80
N SER A 76 1.34 -11.16 3.40
CA SER A 76 0.29 -11.68 4.29
C SER A 76 0.63 -13.10 4.77
N GLU A 77 0.99 -13.99 3.85
CA GLU A 77 1.42 -15.36 4.18
C GLU A 77 2.63 -15.39 5.13
N VAL A 78 3.60 -14.52 4.89
CA VAL A 78 4.79 -14.37 5.77
C VAL A 78 4.38 -13.91 7.16
N SER A 79 3.43 -12.98 7.28
CA SER A 79 2.98 -12.46 8.58
C SER A 79 2.24 -13.50 9.42
N GLU A 80 1.60 -14.48 8.80
CA GLU A 80 0.94 -15.60 9.50
C GLU A 80 1.94 -16.54 10.21
N ASN A 81 3.22 -16.49 9.82
CA ASN A 81 4.29 -17.32 10.37
C ASN A 81 5.07 -16.65 11.54
N ASP A 82 4.40 -15.85 12.36
CA ASP A 82 4.99 -15.21 13.55
C ASP A 82 6.13 -14.20 13.21
N VAL A 83 6.08 -13.63 12.00
CA VAL A 83 7.03 -12.62 11.52
C VAL A 83 6.38 -11.24 11.55
N THR A 84 6.98 -10.31 12.28
CA THR A 84 6.57 -8.91 12.24
C THR A 84 7.13 -8.23 10.99
N ILE A 85 6.27 -7.65 10.17
CA ILE A 85 6.68 -6.92 8.97
C ILE A 85 6.47 -5.43 9.19
N ILE A 86 7.55 -4.65 9.07
CA ILE A 86 7.50 -3.18 9.03
C ILE A 86 7.73 -2.78 7.58
N LEU A 87 6.73 -2.16 6.96
CA LEU A 87 6.88 -1.66 5.59
C LEU A 87 6.68 -0.14 5.52
N SER A 88 7.48 0.52 4.71
CA SER A 88 7.23 1.90 4.29
C SER A 88 6.50 1.88 2.94
N THR A 89 5.55 2.76 2.75
CA THR A 89 4.90 2.98 1.45
C THR A 89 4.21 4.34 1.41
N HIS A 90 4.13 4.91 0.21
CA HIS A 90 3.28 6.07 -0.09
C HIS A 90 2.01 5.64 -0.86
N ILE A 91 1.81 4.33 -1.07
CA ILE A 91 0.69 3.78 -1.83
C ILE A 91 -0.41 3.35 -0.86
N VAL A 92 -1.44 4.16 -0.75
CA VAL A 92 -2.56 3.95 0.19
C VAL A 92 -3.23 2.59 0.02
N GLY A 93 -3.36 2.09 -1.22
CA GLY A 93 -3.93 0.77 -1.51
C GLY A 93 -3.16 -0.40 -0.91
N ASP A 94 -1.87 -0.24 -0.63
CA ASP A 94 -1.07 -1.28 0.02
C ASP A 94 -1.36 -1.33 1.53
N ILE A 95 -1.59 -0.17 2.15
CA ILE A 95 -1.90 -0.06 3.58
C ILE A 95 -3.24 -0.73 3.88
N SER A 96 -4.28 -0.39 3.13
CA SER A 96 -5.65 -0.86 3.36
C SER A 96 -5.81 -2.38 3.31
N SER A 97 -4.95 -3.06 2.55
CA SER A 97 -5.06 -4.51 2.30
C SER A 97 -4.04 -5.36 3.05
N THR A 98 -3.01 -4.75 3.68
CA THR A 98 -1.89 -5.52 4.23
C THR A 98 -1.59 -5.17 5.69
N CYS A 99 -1.95 -3.95 6.14
CA CYS A 99 -1.53 -3.47 7.45
C CYS A 99 -2.65 -3.49 8.49
N ASN A 100 -2.36 -4.01 9.68
CA ASN A 100 -3.25 -3.95 10.84
C ASN A 100 -3.03 -2.68 11.68
N CYS A 101 -1.84 -2.09 11.57
CA CYS A 101 -1.44 -0.88 12.26
C CYS A 101 -0.59 -0.01 11.33
N MET A 102 -0.75 1.29 11.39
CA MET A 102 -0.02 2.26 10.59
C MET A 102 0.43 3.46 11.41
N ALA A 103 1.52 4.06 10.97
CA ALA A 103 1.96 5.38 11.43
C ALA A 103 2.08 6.31 10.23
N LEU A 104 1.39 7.45 10.27
CA LEU A 104 1.52 8.48 9.26
C LEU A 104 2.62 9.45 9.67
N MET A 105 3.61 9.61 8.81
CA MET A 105 4.74 10.50 9.04
C MET A 105 4.65 11.75 8.16
N ASN A 106 4.77 12.91 8.78
CA ASN A 106 4.84 14.19 8.10
C ASN A 106 6.00 15.01 8.65
N LYS A 107 6.94 15.45 7.81
CA LYS A 107 8.11 16.26 8.17
C LYS A 107 8.94 15.71 9.35
N GLY A 108 9.03 14.38 9.44
CA GLY A 108 9.79 13.70 10.49
C GLY A 108 9.04 13.45 11.80
N GLU A 109 7.77 13.86 11.87
CA GLU A 109 6.90 13.64 13.03
C GLU A 109 5.79 12.64 12.69
N VAL A 110 5.36 11.85 13.68
CA VAL A 110 4.21 10.96 13.55
C VAL A 110 2.95 11.76 13.80
N SER A 111 2.15 12.00 12.76
CA SER A 111 0.88 12.72 12.83
C SER A 111 -0.31 11.83 13.18
N PHE A 112 -0.23 10.52 12.90
CA PHE A 112 -1.24 9.53 13.25
C PHE A 112 -0.57 8.19 13.57
N TYR A 113 -1.14 7.47 14.53
CA TYR A 113 -0.79 6.08 14.86
C TYR A 113 -2.06 5.33 15.23
N GLY A 114 -2.32 4.20 14.58
CA GLY A 114 -3.51 3.38 14.82
C GLY A 114 -3.81 2.40 13.70
N SER A 115 -5.00 1.82 13.69
CA SER A 115 -5.45 0.99 12.57
C SER A 115 -5.91 1.85 11.39
N PRO A 116 -5.91 1.30 10.16
CA PRO A 116 -6.53 1.97 9.01
C PRO A 116 -7.99 2.34 9.25
N GLN A 117 -8.73 1.51 10.00
CA GLN A 117 -10.13 1.77 10.37
C GLN A 117 -10.26 2.96 11.31
N ASP A 118 -9.34 3.15 12.26
CA ASP A 118 -9.36 4.31 13.15
C ASP A 118 -9.12 5.61 12.38
N MET A 119 -8.27 5.56 11.35
CA MET A 119 -8.06 6.69 10.47
C MET A 119 -9.31 7.02 9.64
N LEU A 120 -9.97 6.00 9.07
CA LEU A 120 -11.22 6.19 8.33
C LEU A 120 -12.32 6.83 9.18
N ARG A 121 -12.45 6.44 10.46
CA ARG A 121 -13.42 7.04 11.39
C ARG A 121 -13.21 8.54 11.57
N GLN A 122 -11.99 9.04 11.49
CA GLN A 122 -11.72 10.49 11.60
C GLN A 122 -12.23 11.28 10.38
N ALA A 123 -12.37 10.62 9.23
CA ALA A 123 -12.90 11.20 8.00
C ALA A 123 -14.42 10.96 7.82
N GLU A 124 -15.07 10.18 8.70
CA GLU A 124 -16.52 9.95 8.62
C GLU A 124 -17.29 11.26 8.73
N GLY A 125 -18.23 11.44 7.79
CA GLY A 125 -19.08 12.64 7.72
C GLY A 125 -18.37 13.90 7.20
N LYS A 126 -17.10 13.81 6.82
CA LYS A 126 -16.32 14.96 6.32
C LYS A 126 -16.02 14.89 4.84
N VAL A 127 -16.32 13.79 4.17
CA VAL A 127 -16.10 13.65 2.74
C VAL A 127 -17.38 13.96 1.98
N TRP A 128 -17.28 14.88 1.04
CA TRP A 128 -18.38 15.34 0.23
C TRP A 128 -18.08 15.20 -1.24
N ARG A 129 -19.09 14.82 -1.99
CA ARG A 129 -19.11 14.83 -3.44
C ARG A 129 -19.93 15.99 -3.93
N ILE A 130 -19.33 16.86 -4.73
CA ILE A 130 -19.92 18.10 -5.24
C ILE A 130 -20.00 18.01 -6.76
N ARG A 131 -21.10 18.46 -7.36
CA ARG A 131 -21.22 18.63 -8.82
C ARG A 131 -21.09 20.09 -9.17
N VAL A 132 -20.13 20.40 -10.06
CA VAL A 132 -19.78 21.78 -10.43
C VAL A 132 -19.56 21.91 -11.94
N THR A 133 -19.72 23.12 -12.44
CA THR A 133 -19.29 23.52 -13.78
C THR A 133 -17.77 23.73 -13.84
N SER A 134 -17.23 23.90 -15.05
CA SER A 134 -15.79 24.18 -15.22
C SER A 134 -15.38 25.52 -14.60
N ASP A 135 -16.27 26.49 -14.56
CA ASP A 135 -15.99 27.81 -13.99
C ASP A 135 -15.96 27.74 -12.44
N GLU A 136 -16.86 26.96 -11.85
CA GLU A 136 -16.96 26.77 -10.40
C GLU A 136 -15.83 25.89 -9.84
N LEU A 137 -15.25 25.00 -10.65
CA LEU A 137 -14.17 24.10 -10.21
C LEU A 137 -13.00 24.84 -9.57
N HIS A 138 -12.61 25.97 -10.16
CA HIS A 138 -11.51 26.79 -9.65
C HIS A 138 -11.85 27.49 -8.33
N GLU A 139 -13.12 27.76 -8.07
CA GLU A 139 -13.58 28.35 -6.79
C GLU A 139 -13.60 27.28 -5.71
N VAL A 140 -14.08 26.08 -6.01
CA VAL A 140 -14.07 24.94 -5.07
C VAL A 140 -12.67 24.60 -4.63
N ASP A 141 -11.69 24.54 -5.55
CA ASP A 141 -10.28 24.25 -5.25
C ASP A 141 -9.63 25.29 -4.32
N LYS A 142 -10.15 26.53 -4.30
CA LYS A 142 -9.71 27.54 -3.35
C LYS A 142 -10.34 27.46 -1.96
N LEU A 143 -11.58 26.93 -1.90
CA LEU A 143 -12.38 26.93 -0.68
C LEU A 143 -12.22 25.63 0.11
N TYR A 144 -11.98 24.51 -0.57
CA TYR A 144 -11.95 23.19 0.04
C TYR A 144 -10.73 22.39 -0.39
N PRO A 145 -10.17 21.52 0.46
CA PRO A 145 -9.20 20.51 0.05
C PRO A 145 -9.82 19.53 -0.94
N VAL A 146 -9.42 19.64 -2.21
CA VAL A 146 -9.88 18.75 -3.29
C VAL A 146 -9.02 17.50 -3.32
N ILE A 147 -9.67 16.33 -3.23
CA ILE A 147 -9.01 15.02 -3.26
C ILE A 147 -9.07 14.41 -4.67
N SER A 148 -10.23 14.53 -5.33
CA SER A 148 -10.44 13.92 -6.64
C SER A 148 -11.33 14.80 -7.50
N THR A 149 -11.06 14.80 -8.80
CA THR A 149 -11.82 15.53 -9.81
C THR A 149 -12.08 14.60 -10.99
N ILE A 150 -13.35 14.33 -11.30
CA ILE A 150 -13.78 13.40 -12.34
C ILE A 150 -14.70 14.14 -13.32
N PRO A 151 -14.43 14.11 -14.64
CA PRO A 151 -15.36 14.65 -15.63
C PRO A 151 -16.71 13.94 -15.57
N SER A 152 -17.82 14.70 -15.51
CA SER A 152 -19.18 14.15 -15.44
C SER A 152 -20.13 14.98 -16.28
N GLY A 153 -20.59 14.43 -17.40
CA GLY A 153 -21.47 15.13 -18.33
C GLY A 153 -20.87 16.43 -18.88
N THR A 154 -21.52 17.58 -18.60
CA THR A 154 -21.03 18.91 -18.98
C THR A 154 -20.22 19.62 -17.88
N GLY A 155 -19.92 18.94 -16.78
CA GLY A 155 -19.22 19.50 -15.63
C GLY A 155 -18.27 18.51 -14.99
N TRP A 156 -18.11 18.66 -13.68
CA TRP A 156 -17.16 17.90 -12.87
C TRP A 156 -17.84 17.37 -11.61
N GLU A 157 -17.47 16.16 -11.24
CA GLU A 157 -17.70 15.60 -9.93
C GLU A 157 -16.42 15.74 -9.12
N VAL A 158 -16.49 16.44 -8.00
CA VAL A 158 -15.33 16.78 -7.15
C VAL A 158 -15.52 16.19 -5.78
N GLN A 159 -14.51 15.50 -5.26
CA GLN A 159 -14.51 15.03 -3.88
C GLN A 159 -13.65 15.96 -3.04
N VAL A 160 -14.23 16.42 -1.93
CA VAL A 160 -13.58 17.35 -1.00
C VAL A 160 -13.69 16.84 0.43
N VAL A 161 -12.79 17.31 1.29
CA VAL A 161 -12.86 17.08 2.74
C VAL A 161 -13.19 18.39 3.44
N ALA A 162 -14.33 18.42 4.15
CA ALA A 162 -14.79 19.54 4.92
C ALA A 162 -15.77 19.10 6.02
N ASP A 163 -15.87 19.87 7.09
CA ASP A 163 -16.90 19.62 8.11
C ASP A 163 -18.31 19.91 7.54
N GLU A 164 -18.43 20.91 6.67
CA GLU A 164 -19.65 21.30 5.97
C GLU A 164 -19.31 21.89 4.59
N VAL A 165 -20.15 21.66 3.61
CA VAL A 165 -20.08 22.28 2.28
C VAL A 165 -21.29 23.18 2.08
N GLN A 166 -21.07 24.47 1.75
CA GLN A 166 -22.12 25.43 1.52
C GLN A 166 -22.08 25.99 0.11
N GLY A 167 -23.27 26.25 -0.45
CA GLY A 167 -23.42 26.90 -1.77
C GLY A 167 -23.30 25.97 -2.97
N TYR A 168 -23.13 24.68 -2.77
CA TYR A 168 -23.04 23.67 -3.84
C TYR A 168 -24.01 22.51 -3.62
N ASP A 169 -24.35 21.80 -4.69
CA ASP A 169 -25.08 20.53 -4.62
C ASP A 169 -24.10 19.44 -4.12
N ALA A 170 -24.11 19.23 -2.81
CA ALA A 170 -23.16 18.37 -2.11
C ALA A 170 -23.87 17.14 -1.53
N GLU A 171 -23.30 15.98 -1.79
CA GLU A 171 -23.73 14.68 -1.27
C GLU A 171 -22.65 14.10 -0.34
N SER A 172 -23.05 13.64 0.85
CA SER A 172 -22.12 12.94 1.73
C SER A 172 -21.58 11.69 1.06
N TYR A 173 -20.27 11.48 1.10
CA TYR A 173 -19.58 10.37 0.45
C TYR A 173 -18.82 9.53 1.49
N PRO A 174 -18.84 8.18 1.37
CA PRO A 174 -18.11 7.33 2.29
C PRO A 174 -16.60 7.57 2.16
N PRO A 175 -15.88 7.76 3.28
CA PRO A 175 -14.44 7.98 3.24
C PRO A 175 -13.70 6.72 2.80
N ASN A 176 -12.57 6.93 2.15
CA ASN A 176 -11.52 5.93 1.97
C ASN A 176 -10.20 6.45 2.58
N LEU A 177 -9.15 5.64 2.59
CA LEU A 177 -7.88 6.05 3.19
C LEU A 177 -7.22 7.23 2.47
N GLU A 178 -7.46 7.42 1.17
CA GLU A 178 -6.96 8.58 0.42
C GLU A 178 -7.60 9.89 0.91
N HIS A 179 -8.86 9.83 1.35
CA HIS A 179 -9.58 10.97 1.92
C HIS A 179 -9.12 11.30 3.35
N ALA A 180 -8.62 10.32 4.07
CA ALA A 180 -8.20 10.47 5.47
C ALA A 180 -6.71 10.84 5.60
N TYR A 181 -5.94 10.61 4.55
CA TYR A 181 -4.51 10.92 4.45
C TYR A 181 -4.26 12.39 4.12
#